data_33c59db40376b97fd7b6a2e42b031309
#
_entry.id   33c59db40376b97fd7b6a2e42b031309
#
_cell.length_a   1.000
_cell.length_b   1.000
_cell.length_c   1.000
_cell.angle_alpha   90.00
_cell.angle_beta   90.00
_cell.angle_gamma   90.00
#
_symmetry.space_group_name_H-M   'P 1'
#
loop_
_entity.id
_entity.type
_entity.pdbx_description
1 polymer ?
#
loop_
_entity_poly.entity_id
_entity_poly.type
_entity_poly.pdbx_seq_one_letter_code
_entity_poly.pdbx_strand_id
1 'polypeptide(L)'
;MKELEERYARVKELSDQIAQVRRRIRQMQTQPVKGINIYVDMGDYGFMFNRDLGISETKQTELYHKLILFGLKQYKEELNRECRALLMGGEEVDHEFKREGTDPD
;
A
#
# COMPACT_ATOMS: atom_id res chain seq x y z
N MET A 1 -17.91 -2.83 -26.69
CA MET A 1 -18.32 -1.66 -25.95
C MET A 1 -17.15 -1.06 -25.19
N LYS A 2 -17.00 0.23 -25.41
CA LYS A 2 -15.84 0.94 -24.88
C LYS A 2 -15.74 0.94 -23.37
N GLU A 3 -16.87 1.15 -22.69
CA GLU A 3 -16.90 1.18 -21.24
C GLU A 3 -16.50 -0.15 -20.62
N LEU A 4 -16.97 -1.23 -21.21
CA LEU A 4 -16.68 -2.56 -20.71
C LEU A 4 -15.19 -2.90 -20.93
N GLU A 5 -14.66 -2.53 -22.06
CA GLU A 5 -13.26 -2.76 -22.36
C GLU A 5 -12.35 -1.97 -21.43
N GLU A 6 -12.71 -0.71 -21.16
CA GLU A 6 -11.96 0.12 -20.25
C GLU A 6 -12.00 -0.43 -18.82
N ARG A 7 -13.15 -0.94 -18.43
CA ARG A 7 -13.31 -1.55 -17.11
C ARG A 7 -12.44 -2.80 -16.97
N TYR A 8 -12.43 -3.64 -17.97
CA TYR A 8 -11.57 -4.84 -17.96
C TYR A 8 -10.10 -4.49 -17.93
N ALA A 9 -9.71 -3.49 -18.70
CA ALA A 9 -8.33 -3.04 -18.71
C ALA A 9 -7.90 -2.55 -17.33
N ARG A 10 -8.77 -1.79 -16.66
CA ARG A 10 -8.49 -1.26 -15.34
C ARG A 10 -8.42 -2.39 -14.29
N VAL A 11 -9.33 -3.36 -14.38
CA VAL A 11 -9.31 -4.52 -13.48
C VAL A 11 -8.00 -5.29 -13.63
N LYS A 12 -7.53 -5.46 -14.86
CA LYS A 12 -6.26 -6.15 -15.09
C LYS A 12 -5.09 -5.38 -14.50
N GLU A 13 -5.07 -4.06 -14.70
CA GLU A 13 -4.07 -3.19 -14.10
C GLU A 13 -4.02 -3.34 -12.59
N LEU A 14 -5.20 -3.28 -11.97
CA LEU A 14 -5.31 -3.40 -10.52
C LEU A 14 -4.87 -4.78 -10.03
N SER A 15 -5.23 -5.82 -10.76
CA SER A 15 -4.81 -7.17 -10.43
C SER A 15 -3.29 -7.30 -10.44
N ASP A 16 -2.65 -6.70 -11.44
CA ASP A 16 -1.20 -6.72 -11.55
C ASP A 16 -0.55 -5.94 -10.40
N GLN A 17 -1.12 -4.79 -10.06
CA GLN A 17 -0.63 -3.98 -8.94
C GLN A 17 -0.80 -4.71 -7.62
N ILE A 18 -1.94 -5.37 -7.41
CA ILE A 18 -2.19 -6.15 -6.21
C ILE A 18 -1.16 -7.28 -6.07
N ALA A 19 -0.87 -7.96 -7.17
CA ALA A 19 0.12 -9.03 -7.17
C ALA A 19 1.50 -8.52 -6.77
N GLN A 20 1.88 -7.34 -7.26
CA GLN A 20 3.16 -6.74 -6.94
C GLN A 20 3.23 -6.31 -5.48
N VAL A 21 2.17 -5.69 -4.97
CA VAL A 21 2.12 -5.28 -3.57
C VAL A 21 2.19 -6.50 -2.66
N ARG A 22 1.46 -7.56 -2.98
CA ARG A 22 1.51 -8.81 -2.24
C ARG A 22 2.93 -9.37 -2.18
N ARG A 23 3.61 -9.35 -3.31
CA ARG A 23 4.98 -9.84 -3.39
C ARG A 23 5.89 -9.05 -2.45
N ARG A 24 5.76 -7.73 -2.45
CA ARG A 24 6.59 -6.89 -1.59
C ARG A 24 6.29 -7.11 -0.12
N ILE A 25 5.01 -7.23 0.22
CA ILE A 25 4.61 -7.54 1.60
C ILE A 25 5.25 -8.86 2.03
N ARG A 26 5.15 -9.87 1.19
CA ARG A 26 5.71 -11.18 1.49
C ARG A 26 7.22 -11.13 1.67
N GLN A 27 7.90 -10.40 0.79
CA GLN A 27 9.35 -10.23 0.91
C GLN A 27 9.73 -9.57 2.22
N MET A 28 9.00 -8.52 2.59
CA MET A 28 9.29 -7.81 3.83
C MET A 28 8.96 -8.63 5.08
N GLN A 29 8.06 -9.59 4.97
CA GLN A 29 7.71 -10.45 6.09
C GLN A 29 8.62 -11.66 6.24
N THR A 30 9.23 -12.10 5.15
CA THR A 30 9.98 -13.36 5.14
C THR A 30 11.49 -13.19 4.98
N GLN A 31 11.94 -12.04 4.48
CA GLN A 31 13.35 -11.78 4.27
C GLN A 31 13.85 -10.71 5.23
N PRO A 32 15.09 -10.83 5.71
CA PRO A 32 15.63 -9.82 6.63
C PRO A 32 15.82 -8.48 5.92
N VAL A 33 15.40 -7.42 6.57
CA VAL A 33 15.59 -6.06 6.07
C VAL A 33 16.81 -5.48 6.76
N LYS A 34 17.84 -5.16 5.98
CA LYS A 34 19.11 -4.66 6.52
C LYS A 34 19.12 -3.16 6.75
N GLY A 35 18.32 -2.43 6.00
CA GLY A 35 18.25 -0.99 6.18
C GLY A 35 17.11 -0.39 5.40
N ILE A 36 16.62 0.72 5.89
CA ILE A 36 15.56 1.50 5.22
C ILE A 36 15.96 2.96 5.32
N ASN A 37 16.02 3.63 4.17
CA ASN A 37 16.33 5.05 4.12
C ASN A 37 15.11 5.81 3.62
N ILE A 38 14.73 6.85 4.34
CA ILE A 38 13.60 7.69 3.98
C ILE A 38 14.07 9.12 3.78
N TYR A 39 13.82 9.64 2.61
CA TYR A 39 14.07 11.03 2.29
C TYR A 39 12.75 11.76 2.16
N VAL A 40 12.63 12.90 2.82
CA VAL A 40 11.42 13.71 2.74
C VAL A 40 11.75 14.96 1.93
N ASP A 41 11.04 15.11 0.82
CA ASP A 41 11.19 16.26 -0.07
C ASP A 41 10.06 17.24 0.22
N MET A 42 10.43 18.42 0.71
CA MET A 42 9.47 19.46 1.07
C MET A 42 9.41 20.59 0.03
N GLY A 43 10.02 20.37 -1.13
CA GLY A 43 10.07 21.37 -2.17
C GLY A 43 11.30 22.25 -2.06
N ASP A 44 11.27 23.20 -1.15
CA ASP A 44 12.40 24.12 -0.94
C ASP A 44 13.56 23.46 -0.22
N TYR A 45 13.28 22.46 0.56
CA TYR A 45 14.31 21.71 1.28
C TYR A 45 13.85 20.26 1.48
N GLY A 46 14.78 19.43 1.91
CA GLY A 46 14.46 18.04 2.21
C GLY A 46 15.34 17.56 3.34
N PHE A 47 15.02 16.39 3.88
CA PHE A 47 15.83 15.83 4.95
C PHE A 47 15.79 14.30 4.94
N MET A 48 16.85 13.72 5.48
CA MET A 48 16.92 12.27 5.69
C MET A 48 16.42 11.96 7.08
N PHE A 49 15.30 11.27 7.18
CA PHE A 49 14.68 10.96 8.45
C PHE A 49 15.65 10.26 9.40
N ASN A 50 16.44 9.35 8.85
CA ASN A 50 17.35 8.54 9.65
C ASN A 50 18.40 9.37 10.39
N ARG A 51 18.82 10.46 9.76
CA ARG A 51 19.92 11.27 10.31
C ARG A 51 19.44 12.20 11.40
N ASP A 52 18.26 12.74 11.24
CA ASP A 52 17.81 13.86 12.06
C ASP A 52 17.10 13.47 13.36
N LEU A 53 16.66 12.23 13.48
CA LEU A 53 15.95 11.79 14.67
C LEU A 53 16.84 11.29 15.80
N GLY A 54 18.13 11.06 15.52
CA GLY A 54 19.05 10.61 16.56
C GLY A 54 18.76 9.22 17.10
N ILE A 55 18.02 8.42 16.35
CA ILE A 55 17.65 7.06 16.74
C ILE A 55 18.67 6.09 16.11
N SER A 56 19.01 5.00 16.79
CA SER A 56 19.94 4.02 16.23
C SER A 56 19.42 3.44 14.93
N GLU A 57 20.31 3.06 14.04
CA GLU A 57 19.93 2.50 12.74
C GLU A 57 19.05 1.25 12.88
N THR A 58 19.36 0.40 13.83
CA THR A 58 18.59 -0.81 14.08
C THR A 58 17.15 -0.47 14.46
N LYS A 59 17.00 0.49 15.37
CA LYS A 59 15.67 0.91 15.82
C LYS A 59 14.89 1.59 14.70
N GLN A 60 15.56 2.40 13.89
CA GLN A 60 14.92 3.05 12.75
C GLN A 60 14.44 2.02 11.75
N THR A 61 15.28 1.03 11.45
CA THR A 61 14.91 -0.01 10.50
C THR A 61 13.70 -0.78 10.98
N GLU A 62 13.64 -1.13 12.27
CA GLU A 62 12.47 -1.80 12.83
C GLU A 62 11.21 -0.96 12.71
N LEU A 63 11.31 0.31 13.06
CA LEU A 63 10.17 1.22 13.03
C LEU A 63 9.66 1.40 11.61
N TYR A 64 10.54 1.71 10.69
CA TYR A 64 10.17 1.95 9.30
C TYR A 64 9.65 0.69 8.62
N HIS A 65 10.21 -0.45 8.97
CA HIS A 65 9.72 -1.73 8.46
C HIS A 65 8.24 -1.92 8.80
N LYS A 66 7.88 -1.66 10.06
CA LYS A 66 6.50 -1.75 10.51
C LYS A 66 5.60 -0.74 9.78
N LEU A 67 6.06 0.48 9.65
CA LEU A 67 5.28 1.53 8.99
C LEU A 67 5.06 1.23 7.52
N ILE A 68 6.10 0.80 6.83
CA ILE A 68 6.01 0.50 5.40
C ILE A 68 5.11 -0.73 5.19
N LEU A 69 5.28 -1.75 6.02
CA LEU A 69 4.45 -2.94 5.91
C LEU A 69 2.98 -2.62 6.15
N PHE A 70 2.70 -1.80 7.15
CA PHE A 70 1.34 -1.34 7.41
C PHE A 70 0.80 -0.59 6.19
N GLY A 71 1.58 0.34 5.66
CA GLY A 71 1.17 1.13 4.49
C GLY A 71 0.90 0.26 3.27
N LEU A 72 1.76 -0.73 3.03
CA LEU A 72 1.57 -1.64 1.90
C LEU A 72 0.28 -2.46 2.05
N LYS A 73 -0.01 -2.92 3.27
CA LYS A 73 -1.24 -3.66 3.52
C LYS A 73 -2.47 -2.79 3.30
N GLN A 74 -2.42 -1.54 3.74
CA GLN A 74 -3.51 -0.59 3.52
C GLN A 74 -3.70 -0.31 2.04
N TYR A 75 -2.62 -0.10 1.32
CA TYR A 75 -2.67 0.13 -0.11
C TYR A 75 -3.26 -1.07 -0.85
N LYS A 76 -2.88 -2.28 -0.45
CA LYS A 76 -3.44 -3.50 -1.03
C LYS A 76 -4.96 -3.53 -0.84
N GLU A 77 -5.43 -3.16 0.34
CA GLU A 77 -6.86 -3.11 0.61
C GLU A 77 -7.57 -2.10 -0.29
N GLU A 78 -6.97 -0.93 -0.47
CA GLU A 78 -7.53 0.08 -1.37
C GLU A 78 -7.64 -0.44 -2.81
N LEU A 79 -6.60 -1.12 -3.28
CA LEU A 79 -6.61 -1.70 -4.62
C LEU A 79 -7.68 -2.79 -4.74
N ASN A 80 -7.81 -3.62 -3.72
CA ASN A 80 -8.85 -4.66 -3.70
C ASN A 80 -10.24 -4.06 -3.74
N ARG A 81 -10.46 -2.99 -3.01
CA ARG A 81 -11.75 -2.29 -3.00
C ARG A 81 -12.08 -1.71 -4.36
N GLU A 82 -11.11 -1.04 -4.98
CA GLU A 82 -11.33 -0.46 -6.31
C GLU A 82 -11.62 -1.56 -7.33
N CYS A 83 -10.88 -2.66 -7.27
CA CYS A 83 -11.09 -3.79 -8.16
C CYS A 83 -12.49 -4.38 -7.98
N ARG A 84 -12.89 -4.57 -6.73
CA ARG A 84 -14.22 -5.09 -6.41
C ARG A 84 -15.32 -4.14 -6.90
N ALA A 85 -15.12 -2.84 -6.71
CA ALA A 85 -16.08 -1.85 -7.17
C ALA A 85 -16.30 -1.94 -8.68
N LEU A 86 -15.23 -2.11 -9.43
CA LEU A 86 -15.32 -2.25 -10.88
C LEU A 86 -16.02 -3.53 -11.30
N LEU A 87 -15.79 -4.61 -10.56
CA LEU A 87 -16.41 -5.90 -10.87
C LEU A 87 -17.88 -5.96 -10.48
N MET A 88 -18.27 -5.26 -9.43
CA MET A 88 -19.63 -5.32 -8.90
C MET A 88 -20.52 -4.15 -9.27
N GLY A 89 -19.97 -3.17 -9.97
CA GLY A 89 -20.78 -2.03 -10.43
C GLY A 89 -20.89 -0.86 -9.47
N GLY A 90 -20.11 -0.82 -8.42
CA GLY A 90 -19.88 0.40 -7.66
C GLY A 90 -20.71 0.64 -6.40
N GLU A 91 -22.00 0.83 -6.53
CA GLU A 91 -22.85 1.26 -5.42
C GLU A 91 -22.94 0.29 -4.25
N GLU A 92 -23.00 -0.98 -4.54
CA GLU A 92 -23.09 -2.01 -3.50
C GLU A 92 -21.83 -2.10 -2.66
N VAL A 93 -20.73 -1.74 -3.26
CA VAL A 93 -19.43 -1.82 -2.60
C VAL A 93 -19.26 -0.73 -1.54
N ASP A 94 -19.87 0.42 -1.74
CA ASP A 94 -19.82 1.50 -0.75
C ASP A 94 -20.39 1.07 0.60
N HIS A 95 -21.43 0.25 0.57
CA HIS A 95 -22.00 -0.31 1.79
C HIS A 95 -21.05 -1.26 2.50
N GLU A 96 -20.43 -2.12 1.74
CA GLU A 96 -19.46 -3.06 2.29
C GLU A 96 -18.26 -2.33 2.87
N PHE A 97 -17.87 -1.26 2.22
CA PHE A 97 -16.80 -0.41 2.68
C PHE A 97 -17.00 0.11 4.08
N LYS A 98 -18.18 0.61 4.34
CA LYS A 98 -18.48 1.18 5.65
C LYS A 98 -18.45 0.13 6.74
N ARG A 99 -18.74 -1.12 6.40
CA ARG A 99 -18.65 -2.22 7.36
C ARG A 99 -17.22 -2.68 7.57
N GLU A 100 -16.49 -2.81 6.48
CA GLU A 100 -15.11 -3.26 6.52
C GLU A 100 -14.17 -2.23 7.11
N GLY A 101 -14.54 -0.96 7.02
CA GLY A 101 -13.76 0.12 7.59
C GLY A 101 -13.59 0.00 9.10
N THR A 102 -14.42 -0.80 9.75
CA THR A 102 -14.31 -1.04 11.19
C THR A 102 -13.49 -2.28 11.51
N ASP A 103 -13.13 -3.05 10.51
CA ASP A 103 -12.33 -4.24 10.66
C ASP A 103 -10.86 -3.86 10.78
N PRO A 104 -10.18 -4.27 11.86
CA PRO A 104 -8.80 -3.87 12.08
C PRO A 104 -7.83 -4.49 11.10
N ASP A 105 -8.30 -5.33 10.25
CA ASP A 105 -7.42 -5.93 9.30
C ASP A 105 -7.83 -5.71 7.87
#